data_bc42a28aae958bc4d5ecff52abfd696a
#
_entry.id   bc42a28aae958bc4d5ecff52abfd696a
#
_cell.length_a   1.000
_cell.length_b   1.000
_cell.length_c   1.000
_cell.angle_alpha   90.00
_cell.angle_beta   90.00
_cell.angle_gamma   90.00
#
_symmetry.space_group_name_H-M   'P 1'
#
loop_
_entity.id
_entity.type
_entity.pdbx_description
1 polymer ?
#
loop_
_entity_poly.entity_id
_entity_poly.type
_entity_poly.pdbx_seq_one_letter_code
_entity_poly.pdbx_strand_id
1 'polypeptide(L)'
;SHPFTDNVGGKTNIFNVYGSNADQSYAARSSQSLSFSTTASGLTLDTLAIADGSSSNTDAFDEFEGTISATLFGSDISIGYADDVNSDISYWGAGSTTSVGPVTIGTSYTIKDAATDITGVEITAGINILTVGYQDLESTGVYYTAGVAKEIVSSLTVYGEGQISDLDSGTDTQSFSLGAKYSF
;
A
#
# COMPACT_ATOMS: atom_id res chain seq x y z
N SER A 1 8.62 10.35 0.02
CA SER A 1 7.78 9.39 -0.68
C SER A 1 8.54 8.07 -0.75
N HIS A 2 7.91 6.99 -0.38
CA HIS A 2 8.45 5.63 -0.47
C HIS A 2 7.87 4.97 -1.71
N PRO A 3 8.65 4.80 -2.79
CA PRO A 3 8.15 4.31 -4.08
C PRO A 3 7.41 2.98 -3.97
N PHE A 4 7.91 2.02 -3.19
CA PHE A 4 7.26 0.73 -3.02
C PHE A 4 5.88 0.88 -2.38
N THR A 5 5.80 1.54 -1.25
CA THR A 5 4.54 1.79 -0.53
C THR A 5 3.55 2.57 -1.37
N ASP A 6 4.00 3.67 -1.99
CA ASP A 6 3.10 4.57 -2.72
C ASP A 6 2.62 3.97 -4.05
N ASN A 7 3.48 3.26 -4.79
CA ASN A 7 3.18 2.77 -6.13
C ASN A 7 2.62 1.34 -6.14
N VAL A 8 2.94 0.50 -5.17
CA VAL A 8 2.42 -0.87 -5.06
C VAL A 8 1.26 -0.92 -4.07
N GLY A 9 1.50 -0.66 -2.79
CA GLY A 9 0.47 -0.68 -1.75
C GLY A 9 -0.61 0.38 -1.93
N GLY A 10 -0.24 1.57 -2.42
CA GLY A 10 -1.18 2.65 -2.71
C GLY A 10 -2.28 2.32 -3.72
N LYS A 11 -2.14 1.24 -4.52
CA LYS A 11 -3.17 0.81 -5.48
C LYS A 11 -4.46 0.31 -4.80
N THR A 12 -4.36 -0.17 -3.58
CA THR A 12 -5.48 -0.70 -2.79
C THR A 12 -5.86 0.17 -1.61
N ASN A 13 -5.07 1.18 -1.27
CA ASN A 13 -5.28 2.05 -0.12
C ASN A 13 -6.37 3.11 -0.38
N ILE A 14 -7.63 2.70 -0.33
CA ILE A 14 -8.80 3.55 -0.61
C ILE A 14 -9.67 3.82 0.63
N PHE A 15 -9.33 3.26 1.78
CA PHE A 15 -10.02 3.49 3.05
C PHE A 15 -9.36 4.61 3.85
N ASN A 16 -10.13 5.29 4.72
CA ASN A 16 -9.63 6.40 5.53
C ASN A 16 -9.04 5.95 6.88
N VAL A 17 -9.50 4.81 7.40
CA VAL A 17 -9.09 4.27 8.72
C VAL A 17 -8.52 2.87 8.59
N TYR A 18 -9.26 1.97 7.94
CA TYR A 18 -8.85 0.58 7.76
C TYR A 18 -8.08 0.45 6.44
N GLY A 19 -6.85 0.92 6.44
CA GLY A 19 -5.97 0.86 5.27
C GLY A 19 -5.54 -0.56 4.91
N SER A 20 -4.48 -0.66 4.14
CA SER A 20 -3.88 -1.92 3.72
C SER A 20 -3.33 -2.71 4.90
N ASN A 21 -3.97 -3.80 5.29
CA ASN A 21 -3.45 -4.71 6.32
C ASN A 21 -2.52 -5.77 5.73
N ALA A 22 -2.72 -6.12 4.45
CA ALA A 22 -1.90 -7.10 3.74
C ALA A 22 -0.77 -6.46 2.91
N ASP A 23 -0.68 -5.14 2.89
CA ASP A 23 0.44 -4.44 2.28
C ASP A 23 1.70 -4.63 3.15
N GLN A 24 2.61 -5.46 2.66
CA GLN A 24 3.90 -5.72 3.27
C GLN A 24 4.88 -4.58 2.91
N SER A 25 4.46 -3.34 3.03
CA SER A 25 5.29 -2.21 2.69
C SER A 25 6.23 -1.83 3.83
N TYR A 26 7.39 -1.35 3.44
CA TYR A 26 8.34 -0.73 4.33
C TYR A 26 8.02 0.78 4.43
N ALA A 27 7.72 1.26 5.61
CA ALA A 27 7.35 2.65 5.84
C ALA A 27 8.21 3.29 6.93
N ALA A 28 9.50 3.48 6.69
CA ALA A 28 10.31 4.32 7.54
C ALA A 28 10.34 5.76 6.99
N ARG A 29 10.16 6.73 7.85
CA ARG A 29 10.48 8.12 7.53
C ARG A 29 11.95 8.34 7.79
N SER A 30 12.74 8.59 6.75
CA SER A 30 14.15 8.91 6.92
C SER A 30 14.41 10.40 6.71
N SER A 31 15.37 10.92 7.46
CA SER A 31 15.87 12.28 7.29
C SER A 31 17.00 12.40 6.26
N GLN A 32 17.60 11.29 5.86
CA GLN A 32 18.74 11.25 4.94
C GLN A 32 18.42 10.29 3.79
N SER A 33 17.81 10.81 2.75
CA SER A 33 17.43 10.01 1.59
C SER A 33 17.78 10.70 0.29
N LEU A 34 18.09 9.89 -0.72
CA LEU A 34 18.25 10.30 -2.11
C LEU A 34 17.16 9.63 -2.94
N SER A 35 16.31 10.42 -3.58
CA SER A 35 15.28 9.90 -4.48
C SER A 35 15.56 10.32 -5.92
N PHE A 36 15.21 9.45 -6.85
CA PHE A 36 15.27 9.70 -8.27
C PHE A 36 13.97 9.22 -8.93
N SER A 37 13.41 10.04 -9.81
CA SER A 37 12.25 9.71 -10.62
C SER A 37 12.49 10.11 -12.07
N THR A 38 12.14 9.22 -13.01
CA THR A 38 12.21 9.51 -14.43
C THR A 38 11.12 8.76 -15.19
N THR A 39 10.63 9.39 -16.26
CA THR A 39 9.65 8.77 -17.16
C THR A 39 10.19 8.76 -18.59
N ALA A 40 10.18 7.60 -19.20
CA ALA A 40 10.58 7.40 -20.59
C ALA A 40 9.66 6.37 -21.28
N SER A 41 9.17 6.70 -22.46
CA SER A 41 8.32 5.79 -23.26
C SER A 41 7.09 5.23 -22.55
N GLY A 42 6.50 6.02 -21.63
CA GLY A 42 5.33 5.60 -20.85
C GLY A 42 5.63 4.71 -19.63
N LEU A 43 6.92 4.46 -19.37
CA LEU A 43 7.39 3.80 -18.15
C LEU A 43 7.92 4.85 -17.17
N THR A 44 7.53 4.77 -15.92
CA THR A 44 8.09 5.58 -14.84
C THR A 44 8.93 4.70 -13.93
N LEU A 45 10.16 5.11 -13.69
CA LEU A 45 11.06 4.52 -12.70
C LEU A 45 11.17 5.49 -11.52
N ASP A 46 10.83 5.03 -10.33
CA ASP A 46 11.04 5.74 -9.08
C ASP A 46 11.97 4.94 -8.19
N THR A 47 12.97 5.60 -7.60
CA THR A 47 13.90 4.96 -6.66
C THR A 47 14.14 5.83 -5.44
N LEU A 48 14.45 5.18 -4.32
CA LEU A 48 14.81 5.80 -3.05
C LEU A 48 15.96 5.03 -2.43
N ALA A 49 16.98 5.72 -1.97
CA ALA A 49 18.03 5.16 -1.14
C ALA A 49 18.13 5.97 0.16
N ILE A 50 18.25 5.29 1.28
CA ILE A 50 18.26 5.86 2.61
C ILE A 50 19.58 5.53 3.29
N ALA A 51 20.22 6.57 3.88
CA ALA A 51 21.44 6.46 4.64
C ALA A 51 21.21 7.14 6.00
N ASP A 52 20.64 6.45 6.96
CA ASP A 52 20.32 7.05 8.25
C ASP A 52 21.51 7.05 9.24
N GLY A 53 22.55 6.28 8.95
CA GLY A 53 23.79 6.22 9.74
C GLY A 53 23.58 5.63 11.14
N SER A 54 22.44 4.98 11.40
CA SER A 54 22.11 4.41 12.72
C SER A 54 22.67 3.01 12.91
N SER A 55 23.08 2.36 11.82
CA SER A 55 23.58 1.00 11.88
C SER A 55 25.07 0.93 12.20
N SER A 56 25.45 -0.13 12.89
CA SER A 56 26.84 -0.53 13.04
C SER A 56 27.45 -1.11 11.75
N ASN A 57 26.67 -1.13 10.68
CA ASN A 57 27.05 -1.60 9.36
C ASN A 57 27.90 -0.57 8.63
N THR A 58 28.79 -1.06 7.77
CA THR A 58 29.69 -0.23 6.94
C THR A 58 29.09 0.07 5.57
N ASP A 59 27.83 -0.28 5.35
CA ASP A 59 27.15 -0.09 4.08
C ASP A 59 26.80 1.39 3.86
N ALA A 60 26.88 1.83 2.61
CA ALA A 60 26.67 3.23 2.26
C ALA A 60 25.18 3.63 2.35
N PHE A 61 24.28 2.65 2.29
CA PHE A 61 22.84 2.82 2.38
C PHE A 61 22.27 1.74 3.28
N ASP A 62 21.31 2.12 4.11
CA ASP A 62 20.61 1.25 5.04
C ASP A 62 19.37 0.62 4.37
N GLU A 63 18.85 1.27 3.35
CA GLU A 63 17.64 0.86 2.64
C GLU A 63 17.68 1.28 1.17
N PHE A 64 17.02 0.50 0.35
CA PHE A 64 16.83 0.80 -1.06
C PHE A 64 15.41 0.42 -1.49
N GLU A 65 14.77 1.29 -2.25
CA GLU A 65 13.48 1.01 -2.90
C GLU A 65 13.53 1.36 -4.38
N GLY A 66 12.81 0.59 -5.18
CA GLY A 66 12.61 0.89 -6.59
C GLY A 66 11.27 0.38 -7.11
N THR A 67 10.61 1.17 -7.95
CA THR A 67 9.39 0.76 -8.64
C THR A 67 9.45 1.12 -10.12
N ILE A 68 8.81 0.29 -10.93
CA ILE A 68 8.52 0.58 -12.33
C ILE A 68 7.01 0.58 -12.49
N SER A 69 6.49 1.68 -13.04
CA SER A 69 5.05 1.88 -13.26
C SER A 69 4.75 2.19 -14.72
N ALA A 70 3.59 1.74 -15.19
CA ALA A 70 3.08 2.05 -16.52
C ALA A 70 1.56 2.00 -16.56
N THR A 71 0.96 2.75 -17.48
CA THR A 71 -0.45 2.57 -17.84
C THR A 71 -0.53 1.64 -19.05
N LEU A 72 -1.09 0.46 -18.86
CA LEU A 72 -1.27 -0.56 -19.89
C LEU A 72 -2.75 -0.94 -20.01
N PHE A 73 -3.33 -0.84 -21.22
CA PHE A 73 -4.73 -1.20 -21.48
C PHE A 73 -5.75 -0.51 -20.56
N GLY A 74 -5.46 0.73 -20.13
CA GLY A 74 -6.31 1.50 -19.21
C GLY A 74 -6.16 1.14 -17.74
N SER A 75 -5.20 0.30 -17.40
CA SER A 75 -4.83 -0.03 -16.02
C SER A 75 -3.49 0.59 -15.66
N ASP A 76 -3.40 1.21 -14.51
CA ASP A 76 -2.13 1.65 -13.93
C ASP A 76 -1.51 0.48 -13.17
N ILE A 77 -0.37 0.01 -13.62
CA ILE A 77 0.34 -1.15 -13.08
C ILE A 77 1.68 -0.70 -12.53
N SER A 78 2.05 -1.23 -11.37
CA SER A 78 3.36 -1.00 -10.76
C SER A 78 3.95 -2.33 -10.26
N ILE A 79 5.26 -2.47 -10.40
CA ILE A 79 6.05 -3.57 -9.81
C ILE A 79 7.17 -2.92 -9.01
N GLY A 80 7.44 -3.43 -7.83
CA GLY A 80 8.42 -2.85 -6.93
C GLY A 80 9.26 -3.87 -6.18
N TYR A 81 10.39 -3.37 -5.71
CA TYR A 81 11.30 -4.02 -4.79
C TYR A 81 11.73 -3.03 -3.71
N ALA A 82 11.87 -3.49 -2.49
CA ALA A 82 12.48 -2.74 -1.40
C ALA A 82 13.38 -3.69 -0.59
N ASP A 83 14.46 -3.16 -0.05
CA ASP A 83 15.45 -3.90 0.73
C ASP A 83 15.82 -3.11 1.97
N ASP A 84 15.67 -3.72 3.14
CA ASP A 84 16.17 -3.25 4.42
C ASP A 84 17.46 -4.03 4.73
N VAL A 85 18.59 -3.45 4.33
CA VAL A 85 19.92 -4.06 4.45
C VAL A 85 20.25 -4.39 5.91
N ASN A 86 19.75 -3.60 6.86
CA ASN A 86 20.03 -3.79 8.28
C ASN A 86 19.31 -4.99 8.89
N SER A 87 18.13 -5.30 8.38
CA SER A 87 17.27 -6.37 8.91
C SER A 87 17.36 -7.66 8.13
N ASP A 88 18.09 -7.68 6.99
CA ASP A 88 18.12 -8.80 6.04
C ASP A 88 16.69 -9.19 5.60
N ILE A 89 15.89 -8.16 5.27
CA ILE A 89 14.50 -8.30 4.85
C ILE A 89 14.33 -7.61 3.51
N SER A 90 13.79 -8.33 2.54
CA SER A 90 13.41 -7.72 1.27
C SER A 90 11.90 -7.83 1.00
N TYR A 91 11.40 -6.95 0.16
CA TYR A 91 10.00 -6.87 -0.22
C TYR A 91 9.87 -6.85 -1.72
N TRP A 92 8.96 -7.66 -2.25
CA TRP A 92 8.57 -7.66 -3.65
C TRP A 92 7.08 -7.41 -3.76
N GLY A 93 6.67 -6.73 -4.79
CA GLY A 93 5.25 -6.52 -4.97
C GLY A 93 4.86 -6.07 -6.36
N ALA A 94 3.59 -6.26 -6.65
CA ALA A 94 2.91 -5.73 -7.82
C ALA A 94 1.55 -5.19 -7.42
N GLY A 95 1.17 -4.07 -8.01
CA GLY A 95 -0.14 -3.48 -7.78
C GLY A 95 -0.75 -2.95 -9.07
N SER A 96 -2.08 -2.91 -9.13
CA SER A 96 -2.77 -2.30 -10.25
C SER A 96 -4.03 -1.56 -9.83
N THR A 97 -4.38 -0.54 -10.60
CA THR A 97 -5.68 0.15 -10.51
C THR A 97 -6.31 0.20 -11.88
N THR A 98 -7.54 -0.24 -11.98
CA THR A 98 -8.31 -0.27 -13.24
C THR A 98 -9.69 0.31 -13.03
N SER A 99 -10.18 1.11 -13.98
CA SER A 99 -11.56 1.60 -13.98
C SER A 99 -12.38 0.90 -15.05
N VAL A 100 -13.50 0.31 -14.65
CA VAL A 100 -14.47 -0.34 -15.54
C VAL A 100 -15.82 0.36 -15.36
N GLY A 101 -16.14 1.25 -16.27
CA GLY A 101 -17.29 2.14 -16.11
C GLY A 101 -17.17 3.01 -14.86
N PRO A 102 -18.17 3.01 -13.95
CA PRO A 102 -18.11 3.79 -12.72
C PRO A 102 -17.34 3.09 -11.57
N VAL A 103 -16.86 1.87 -11.78
CA VAL A 103 -16.18 1.06 -10.76
C VAL A 103 -14.68 1.21 -10.91
N THR A 104 -13.99 1.55 -9.83
CA THR A 104 -12.52 1.47 -9.73
C THR A 104 -12.14 0.23 -8.92
N ILE A 105 -11.26 -0.59 -9.47
CA ILE A 105 -10.75 -1.82 -8.84
C ILE A 105 -9.26 -1.62 -8.60
N GLY A 106 -8.84 -1.82 -7.35
CA GLY A 106 -7.43 -1.88 -6.96
C GLY A 106 -7.06 -3.31 -6.59
N THR A 107 -5.86 -3.72 -6.96
CA THR A 107 -5.28 -5.00 -6.53
C THR A 107 -3.83 -4.80 -6.15
N SER A 108 -3.37 -5.51 -5.13
CA SER A 108 -1.95 -5.63 -4.80
C SER A 108 -1.60 -7.05 -4.37
N TYR A 109 -0.36 -7.43 -4.63
CA TYR A 109 0.27 -8.65 -4.16
C TYR A 109 1.66 -8.28 -3.66
N THR A 110 1.97 -8.64 -2.44
CA THR A 110 3.25 -8.33 -1.80
C THR A 110 3.85 -9.58 -1.16
N ILE A 111 5.15 -9.67 -1.19
CA ILE A 111 5.93 -10.71 -0.52
C ILE A 111 6.95 -10.00 0.36
N LYS A 112 7.00 -10.36 1.61
CA LYS A 112 8.08 -10.05 2.53
C LYS A 112 8.97 -11.28 2.61
N ASP A 113 10.19 -11.19 2.11
CA ASP A 113 11.23 -12.21 2.18
C ASP A 113 12.05 -11.96 3.45
N ALA A 114 11.97 -12.88 4.38
CA ALA A 114 12.61 -12.83 5.69
C ALA A 114 12.93 -14.27 6.13
N ALA A 115 13.24 -14.50 7.41
CA ALA A 115 13.43 -15.85 7.95
C ALA A 115 12.20 -16.78 7.71
N THR A 116 11.03 -16.19 7.54
CA THR A 116 9.80 -16.85 7.06
C THR A 116 9.14 -15.88 6.11
N ASP A 117 8.91 -16.31 4.88
CA ASP A 117 8.22 -15.50 3.88
C ASP A 117 6.77 -15.28 4.29
N ILE A 118 6.27 -14.09 4.03
CA ILE A 118 4.89 -13.72 4.28
C ILE A 118 4.33 -13.10 3.00
N THR A 119 3.22 -13.60 2.53
CA THR A 119 2.51 -13.03 1.38
C THR A 119 1.29 -12.22 1.81
N GLY A 120 1.02 -11.15 1.07
CA GLY A 120 -0.17 -10.33 1.23
C GLY A 120 -0.89 -10.15 -0.11
N VAL A 121 -2.20 -10.31 -0.09
CA VAL A 121 -3.08 -10.08 -1.25
C VAL A 121 -4.16 -9.09 -0.85
N GLU A 122 -4.38 -8.07 -1.67
CA GLU A 122 -5.46 -7.12 -1.48
C GLU A 122 -6.24 -6.89 -2.76
N ILE A 123 -7.55 -6.81 -2.62
CA ILE A 123 -8.48 -6.47 -3.69
C ILE A 123 -9.46 -5.46 -3.14
N THR A 124 -9.58 -4.32 -3.80
CA THR A 124 -10.54 -3.27 -3.43
C THR A 124 -11.42 -2.90 -4.62
N ALA A 125 -12.63 -2.48 -4.33
CA ALA A 125 -13.54 -1.95 -5.34
C ALA A 125 -14.30 -0.75 -4.80
N GLY A 126 -14.34 0.32 -5.59
CA GLY A 126 -15.06 1.56 -5.26
C GLY A 126 -16.07 1.93 -6.34
N ILE A 127 -17.26 2.35 -5.93
CA ILE A 127 -18.28 2.92 -6.81
C ILE A 127 -18.99 4.10 -6.11
N ASN A 128 -18.90 5.29 -6.68
CA ASN A 128 -19.43 6.51 -6.10
C ASN A 128 -18.91 6.75 -4.66
N ILE A 129 -19.81 6.53 -3.67
CA ILE A 129 -19.51 6.72 -2.25
C ILE A 129 -19.18 5.42 -1.53
N LEU A 130 -19.40 4.27 -2.16
CA LEU A 130 -19.22 2.95 -1.55
C LEU A 130 -17.85 2.38 -1.91
N THR A 131 -17.18 1.82 -0.94
CA THR A 131 -15.90 1.11 -1.09
C THR A 131 -15.98 -0.22 -0.36
N VAL A 132 -15.44 -1.27 -0.96
CA VAL A 132 -15.29 -2.59 -0.33
C VAL A 132 -13.88 -3.10 -0.57
N GLY A 133 -13.36 -3.90 0.37
CA GLY A 133 -12.02 -4.48 0.30
C GLY A 133 -11.97 -5.87 0.89
N TYR A 134 -11.12 -6.69 0.31
CA TYR A 134 -10.66 -7.98 0.79
C TYR A 134 -9.15 -7.93 0.93
N GLN A 135 -8.65 -8.40 2.03
CA GLN A 135 -7.21 -8.45 2.34
C GLN A 135 -6.92 -9.80 2.98
N ASP A 136 -5.87 -10.45 2.52
CA ASP A 136 -5.40 -11.73 3.03
C ASP A 136 -3.90 -11.61 3.31
N LEU A 137 -3.54 -11.74 4.57
CA LEU A 137 -2.16 -11.71 5.03
C LEU A 137 -1.81 -13.09 5.60
N GLU A 138 -0.96 -13.80 4.90
CA GLU A 138 -0.50 -15.13 5.28
C GLU A 138 -0.04 -15.18 6.74
N SER A 139 -0.45 -16.21 7.46
CA SER A 139 -0.15 -16.44 8.89
C SER A 139 -0.74 -15.38 9.85
N THR A 140 -1.59 -14.49 9.37
CA THR A 140 -2.24 -13.46 10.20
C THR A 140 -3.75 -13.56 10.12
N GLY A 141 -4.31 -13.65 8.91
CA GLY A 141 -5.73 -13.78 8.68
C GLY A 141 -6.28 -12.94 7.55
N VAL A 142 -7.59 -12.96 7.43
CA VAL A 142 -8.35 -12.30 6.37
C VAL A 142 -9.12 -11.11 6.94
N TYR A 143 -9.18 -10.02 6.17
CA TYR A 143 -9.90 -8.82 6.53
C TYR A 143 -10.89 -8.43 5.43
N TYR A 144 -12.12 -8.13 5.84
CA TYR A 144 -13.17 -7.62 4.98
C TYR A 144 -13.53 -6.21 5.43
N THR A 145 -13.39 -5.24 4.55
CA THR A 145 -13.65 -3.83 4.88
C THR A 145 -14.75 -3.30 3.96
N ALA A 146 -15.67 -2.53 4.52
CA ALA A 146 -16.65 -1.78 3.75
C ALA A 146 -16.74 -0.36 4.28
N GLY A 147 -16.83 0.61 3.39
CA GLY A 147 -16.89 2.02 3.74
C GLY A 147 -17.81 2.83 2.84
N VAL A 148 -18.27 3.93 3.38
CA VAL A 148 -18.95 4.99 2.63
C VAL A 148 -18.26 6.31 2.93
N ALA A 149 -17.97 7.09 1.89
CA ALA A 149 -17.39 8.42 2.03
C ALA A 149 -18.07 9.40 1.09
N LYS A 150 -18.39 10.59 1.58
CA LYS A 150 -19.06 11.62 0.79
C LYS A 150 -18.51 13.00 1.10
N GLU A 151 -18.12 13.71 0.08
CA GLU A 151 -17.85 15.14 0.16
C GLU A 151 -19.16 15.89 0.35
N ILE A 152 -19.30 16.59 1.48
CA ILE A 152 -20.50 17.35 1.84
C ILE A 152 -20.40 18.78 1.33
N VAL A 153 -19.25 19.39 1.48
CA VAL A 153 -18.87 20.68 0.91
C VAL A 153 -17.41 20.57 0.46
N SER A 154 -16.99 21.48 -0.42
CA SER A 154 -15.59 21.53 -0.86
C SER A 154 -14.63 21.46 0.32
N SER A 155 -13.69 20.54 0.27
CA SER A 155 -12.71 20.25 1.31
C SER A 155 -13.21 19.50 2.55
N LEU A 156 -14.49 19.15 2.71
CA LEU A 156 -15.01 18.36 3.84
C LEU A 156 -15.62 17.05 3.38
N THR A 157 -14.97 15.95 3.69
CA THR A 157 -15.48 14.60 3.45
C THR A 157 -15.89 13.97 4.79
N VAL A 158 -17.09 13.44 4.87
CA VAL A 158 -17.53 12.57 5.98
C VAL A 158 -17.49 11.12 5.54
N TYR A 159 -17.13 10.24 6.46
CA TYR A 159 -17.01 8.81 6.15
C TYR A 159 -17.44 7.92 7.32
N GLY A 160 -17.84 6.70 6.99
CA GLY A 160 -18.04 5.60 7.92
C GLY A 160 -17.46 4.33 7.33
N GLU A 161 -16.73 3.58 8.13
CA GLU A 161 -16.05 2.35 7.71
C GLU A 161 -16.22 1.27 8.76
N GLY A 162 -16.40 0.02 8.31
CA GLY A 162 -16.44 -1.16 9.15
C GLY A 162 -15.49 -2.23 8.61
N GLN A 163 -14.84 -2.94 9.52
CA GLN A 163 -13.95 -4.04 9.20
C GLN A 163 -14.30 -5.26 10.05
N ILE A 164 -14.28 -6.42 9.42
CA ILE A 164 -14.34 -7.74 10.07
C ILE A 164 -13.01 -8.42 9.79
N SER A 165 -12.38 -8.98 10.82
CA SER A 165 -11.19 -9.81 10.67
C SER A 165 -11.47 -11.25 11.13
N ASP A 166 -10.99 -12.20 10.34
CA ASP A 166 -10.93 -13.63 10.62
C ASP A 166 -9.44 -13.96 10.79
N LEU A 167 -9.00 -14.11 12.05
CA LEU A 167 -7.59 -14.22 12.40
C LEU A 167 -7.17 -15.67 12.64
N ASP A 168 -6.08 -16.09 12.01
CA ASP A 168 -5.56 -17.46 12.08
C ASP A 168 -5.23 -17.93 13.51
N SER A 169 -4.85 -17.01 14.38
CA SER A 169 -4.35 -17.31 15.73
C SER A 169 -5.16 -16.66 16.86
N GLY A 170 -6.30 -16.05 16.56
CA GLY A 170 -6.96 -15.18 17.52
C GLY A 170 -8.47 -15.26 17.52
N THR A 171 -9.04 -14.27 18.17
CA THR A 171 -10.49 -14.06 18.16
C THR A 171 -10.81 -13.11 17.03
N ASP A 172 -11.78 -13.46 16.21
CA ASP A 172 -12.32 -12.58 15.18
C ASP A 172 -12.74 -11.25 15.78
N THR A 173 -12.47 -10.18 15.08
CA THR A 173 -12.82 -8.84 15.55
C THR A 173 -13.74 -8.14 14.57
N GLN A 174 -14.55 -7.23 15.12
CA GLN A 174 -15.37 -6.31 14.34
C GLN A 174 -15.08 -4.91 14.84
N SER A 175 -14.77 -4.03 13.90
CA SER A 175 -14.43 -2.64 14.19
C SER A 175 -15.27 -1.71 13.34
N PHE A 176 -15.60 -0.56 13.87
CA PHE A 176 -16.34 0.48 13.16
C PHE A 176 -15.77 1.85 13.47
N SER A 177 -15.70 2.69 12.45
CA SER A 177 -15.22 4.06 12.57
C SER A 177 -16.13 5.05 11.83
N LEU A 178 -16.31 6.21 12.42
CA LEU A 178 -16.94 7.38 11.80
C LEU A 178 -16.00 8.56 11.91
N GLY A 179 -15.91 9.36 10.85
CA GLY A 179 -15.02 10.51 10.86
C GLY A 179 -15.32 11.55 9.80
N ALA A 180 -14.55 12.61 9.86
CA ALA A 180 -14.54 13.65 8.86
C ALA A 180 -13.10 14.07 8.56
N LYS A 181 -12.81 14.29 7.28
CA LYS A 181 -11.51 14.75 6.77
C LYS A 181 -11.71 16.14 6.17
N TYR A 182 -10.94 17.09 6.65
CA TYR A 182 -10.88 18.43 6.08
C TYR A 182 -9.54 18.64 5.37
N SER A 183 -9.58 19.10 4.13
CA SER A 183 -8.39 19.41 3.33
C SER A 183 -8.26 20.93 3.19
N PHE A 184 -7.07 21.47 3.51
CA PHE A 184 -6.74 22.90 3.45
C PHE A 184 -6.15 23.26 2.08
#